data_72f450325d7cdc7973ac20c160840044
#
_entry.id   72f450325d7cdc7973ac20c160840044
#
_cell.length_a   1.000
_cell.length_b   1.000
_cell.length_c   1.000
_cell.angle_alpha   90.00
_cell.angle_beta   90.00
_cell.angle_gamma   90.00
#
_symmetry.space_group_name_H-M   'P 1'
#
loop_
_entity.id
_entity.type
_entity.pdbx_description
1 polymer ?
#
loop_
_entity_poly.entity_id
_entity_poly.type
_entity_poly.pdbx_seq_one_letter_code
_entity_poly.pdbx_strand_id
1 'polypeptide(L)'
;MGMGRKKFNMDPKKGIQFLVQNELLRLTAEDVARFLYKGEGLNKTAIGDYLGEREEFNLGVLHAFVDLHEFTDLNLVQALRQFLWSFRLPGEAQKIDRMMEAFAQRYCLCNPGVFQCTDTCYVLSFAVIMLNTSLHNPNVRDKPSAERFVAMNRGINDGGDLPEELLRNLYESIRSEPFKIPEDDGNDLTHTFFNPDREGWLLKLGGRCPPPFTHPLPPPIPLWNPPNVAPWGPPHTSPPPPPPGGRVKTWKRRWFILTDNCLYYFEYTTDKEPRGIIPLENLSIREVEDPRKPHCFELYIPNNKGQLIKACKTEADGRVVEGNHVVYRISAPTREQKDEWIKAIQAAVSVDPFYEMLAARKKRISVKKKQEQP
;
A
#
# COMPACT_ATOMS: atom_id res chain seq x y z
N MET A 1 -25.05 -12.80 20.76
CA MET A 1 -24.10 -11.70 20.41
C MET A 1 -22.65 -12.19 20.28
N GLY A 2 -21.98 -12.80 21.26
CA GLY A 2 -20.56 -13.15 21.19
C GLY A 2 -20.14 -14.05 20.02
N MET A 3 -20.91 -15.06 19.68
CA MET A 3 -20.69 -15.92 18.50
C MET A 3 -20.81 -15.13 17.18
N GLY A 4 -21.79 -14.24 17.10
CA GLY A 4 -22.00 -13.40 15.92
C GLY A 4 -20.82 -12.44 15.69
N ARG A 5 -20.29 -11.82 16.76
CA ARG A 5 -19.08 -10.96 16.68
C ARG A 5 -17.87 -11.75 16.19
N LYS A 6 -17.62 -12.95 16.70
CA LYS A 6 -16.55 -13.83 16.23
C LYS A 6 -16.70 -14.16 14.74
N LYS A 7 -17.92 -14.49 14.30
CA LYS A 7 -18.20 -14.77 12.89
C LYS A 7 -18.01 -13.54 12.03
N PHE A 8 -18.41 -12.35 12.50
CA PHE A 8 -18.19 -11.07 11.80
C PHE A 8 -16.70 -10.79 11.63
N ASN A 9 -15.91 -10.98 12.67
CA ASN A 9 -14.46 -10.78 12.61
C ASN A 9 -13.75 -11.73 11.63
N MET A 10 -14.34 -12.91 11.36
CA MET A 10 -13.80 -13.87 10.37
C MET A 10 -14.32 -13.59 8.96
N ASP A 11 -15.60 -13.27 8.81
CA ASP A 11 -16.28 -12.97 7.56
C ASP A 11 -17.45 -12.04 7.87
N PRO A 12 -17.32 -10.74 7.58
CA PRO A 12 -18.34 -9.76 7.93
C PRO A 12 -19.73 -10.08 7.38
N LYS A 13 -19.83 -10.54 6.13
CA LYS A 13 -21.12 -10.88 5.50
C LYS A 13 -21.79 -12.06 6.21
N LYS A 14 -21.03 -13.12 6.46
CA LYS A 14 -21.54 -14.29 7.20
C LYS A 14 -21.87 -13.97 8.66
N GLY A 15 -21.10 -13.05 9.27
CA GLY A 15 -21.36 -12.57 10.63
C GLY A 15 -22.70 -11.85 10.74
N ILE A 16 -22.97 -10.89 9.86
CA ILE A 16 -24.26 -10.18 9.79
C ILE A 16 -25.40 -11.16 9.51
N GLN A 17 -25.24 -12.04 8.51
CA GLN A 17 -26.25 -13.04 8.18
C GLN A 17 -26.57 -13.94 9.38
N PHE A 18 -25.56 -14.40 10.11
CA PHE A 18 -25.77 -15.21 11.32
C PHE A 18 -26.55 -14.45 12.40
N LEU A 19 -26.22 -13.17 12.64
CA LEU A 19 -26.91 -12.33 13.63
C LEU A 19 -28.39 -12.13 13.26
N VAL A 20 -28.67 -11.91 11.98
CA VAL A 20 -30.01 -11.73 11.45
C VAL A 20 -30.84 -13.05 11.58
N GLN A 21 -30.25 -14.19 11.17
CA GLN A 21 -30.91 -15.51 11.26
C GLN A 21 -31.23 -15.92 12.68
N ASN A 22 -30.50 -15.41 13.67
CA ASN A 22 -30.76 -15.68 15.09
C ASN A 22 -31.52 -14.54 15.78
N GLU A 23 -32.13 -13.63 15.03
CA GLU A 23 -32.94 -12.51 15.54
C GLU A 23 -32.18 -11.56 16.51
N LEU A 24 -30.85 -11.55 16.42
CA LEU A 24 -29.98 -10.70 17.25
C LEU A 24 -29.72 -9.34 16.63
N LEU A 25 -30.00 -9.19 15.34
CA LEU A 25 -29.82 -7.97 14.55
C LEU A 25 -30.92 -7.91 13.47
N ARG A 26 -31.49 -6.75 13.24
CA ARG A 26 -32.39 -6.54 12.09
C ARG A 26 -31.58 -6.25 10.84
N LEU A 27 -32.04 -6.74 9.70
CA LEU A 27 -31.42 -6.47 8.40
C LEU A 27 -31.91 -5.13 7.85
N THR A 28 -31.62 -4.04 8.57
CA THR A 28 -31.80 -2.66 8.13
C THR A 28 -30.46 -1.96 8.14
N ALA A 29 -30.28 -0.98 7.24
CA ALA A 29 -29.05 -0.23 7.15
C ALA A 29 -28.69 0.46 8.48
N GLU A 30 -29.67 1.02 9.15
CA GLU A 30 -29.53 1.75 10.42
C GLU A 30 -29.12 0.83 11.57
N ASP A 31 -29.73 -0.36 11.67
CA ASP A 31 -29.43 -1.28 12.78
C ASP A 31 -28.04 -1.90 12.59
N VAL A 32 -27.69 -2.28 11.35
CA VAL A 32 -26.34 -2.75 11.04
C VAL A 32 -25.30 -1.64 11.26
N ALA A 33 -25.58 -0.42 10.84
CA ALA A 33 -24.70 0.72 11.09
C ALA A 33 -24.47 0.98 12.59
N ARG A 34 -25.54 0.94 13.41
CA ARG A 34 -25.41 1.07 14.87
C ARG A 34 -24.60 -0.07 15.51
N PHE A 35 -24.78 -1.30 14.99
CA PHE A 35 -23.99 -2.45 15.45
C PHE A 35 -22.50 -2.24 15.16
N LEU A 36 -22.15 -1.80 13.96
CA LEU A 36 -20.76 -1.49 13.55
C LEU A 36 -20.20 -0.30 14.31
N TYR A 37 -20.99 0.77 14.49
CA TYR A 37 -20.57 1.99 15.17
C TYR A 37 -20.25 1.75 16.65
N LYS A 38 -21.03 0.91 17.35
CA LYS A 38 -20.72 0.47 18.71
C LYS A 38 -19.37 -0.25 18.77
N GLY A 39 -19.07 -1.04 17.76
CA GLY A 39 -17.76 -1.67 17.54
C GLY A 39 -17.29 -2.64 18.61
N GLU A 40 -18.08 -2.89 19.68
CA GLU A 40 -17.69 -3.72 20.83
C GLU A 40 -17.33 -5.14 20.43
N GLY A 41 -16.05 -5.50 20.55
CA GLY A 41 -15.51 -6.81 20.18
C GLY A 41 -15.54 -7.10 18.68
N LEU A 42 -15.64 -6.04 17.84
CA LEU A 42 -15.51 -6.13 16.41
C LEU A 42 -14.09 -5.71 15.99
N ASN A 43 -13.55 -6.45 15.02
CA ASN A 43 -12.29 -6.10 14.37
C ASN A 43 -12.51 -4.89 13.45
N LYS A 44 -11.71 -3.84 13.62
CA LYS A 44 -11.82 -2.59 12.87
C LYS A 44 -11.49 -2.73 11.38
N THR A 45 -10.64 -3.68 11.01
CA THR A 45 -10.39 -4.06 9.62
C THR A 45 -11.64 -4.65 8.99
N ALA A 46 -12.29 -5.60 9.67
CA ALA A 46 -13.54 -6.22 9.21
C ALA A 46 -14.69 -5.19 9.06
N ILE A 47 -14.74 -4.19 9.96
CA ILE A 47 -15.68 -3.06 9.82
C ILE A 47 -15.39 -2.27 8.55
N GLY A 48 -14.11 -1.89 8.32
CA GLY A 48 -13.71 -1.14 7.15
C GLY A 48 -13.99 -1.88 5.84
N ASP A 49 -13.69 -3.16 5.78
CA ASP A 49 -13.97 -4.00 4.61
C ASP A 49 -15.47 -4.07 4.30
N TYR A 50 -16.30 -4.26 5.32
CA TYR A 50 -17.75 -4.32 5.16
C TYR A 50 -18.35 -2.98 4.70
N LEU A 51 -17.93 -1.87 5.30
CA LEU A 51 -18.40 -0.53 4.93
C LEU A 51 -17.93 -0.12 3.53
N GLY A 52 -16.77 -0.60 3.09
CA GLY A 52 -16.20 -0.30 1.78
C GLY A 52 -16.82 -1.08 0.62
N GLU A 53 -17.69 -2.06 0.85
CA GLU A 53 -18.33 -2.86 -0.21
C GLU A 53 -19.26 -2.00 -1.09
N ARG A 54 -19.40 -2.40 -2.38
CA ARG A 54 -20.16 -1.65 -3.41
C ARG A 54 -21.64 -2.02 -3.52
N GLU A 55 -22.06 -3.05 -2.78
CA GLU A 55 -23.44 -3.53 -2.82
C GLU A 55 -24.40 -2.47 -2.27
N GLU A 56 -25.57 -2.31 -2.85
CA GLU A 56 -26.54 -1.26 -2.50
C GLU A 56 -26.86 -1.23 -1.00
N PHE A 57 -27.02 -2.42 -0.40
CA PHE A 57 -27.25 -2.52 1.03
C PHE A 57 -26.06 -1.99 1.85
N ASN A 58 -24.83 -2.33 1.46
CA ASN A 58 -23.62 -1.87 2.13
C ASN A 58 -23.44 -0.36 2.00
N LEU A 59 -23.78 0.21 0.84
CA LEU A 59 -23.81 1.66 0.66
C LEU A 59 -24.80 2.35 1.59
N GLY A 60 -26.00 1.78 1.74
CA GLY A 60 -26.97 2.24 2.73
C GLY A 60 -26.43 2.17 4.17
N VAL A 61 -25.75 1.08 4.52
CA VAL A 61 -25.09 0.93 5.83
C VAL A 61 -23.98 1.95 6.02
N LEU A 62 -23.16 2.21 5.00
CA LEU A 62 -22.10 3.23 5.04
C LEU A 62 -22.68 4.63 5.31
N HIS A 63 -23.73 5.03 4.59
CA HIS A 63 -24.37 6.33 4.81
C HIS A 63 -24.96 6.42 6.23
N ALA A 64 -25.71 5.41 6.65
CA ALA A 64 -26.24 5.37 8.02
C ALA A 64 -25.13 5.36 9.10
N PHE A 65 -24.00 4.72 8.83
CA PHE A 65 -22.84 4.71 9.73
C PHE A 65 -22.20 6.09 9.85
N VAL A 66 -22.02 6.76 8.74
CA VAL A 66 -21.45 8.12 8.71
C VAL A 66 -22.40 9.11 9.38
N ASP A 67 -23.72 8.95 9.21
CA ASP A 67 -24.75 9.78 9.87
C ASP A 67 -24.76 9.68 11.39
N LEU A 68 -24.23 8.60 11.96
CA LEU A 68 -24.05 8.46 13.42
C LEU A 68 -22.91 9.32 13.97
N HIS A 69 -22.06 9.87 13.09
CA HIS A 69 -20.99 10.77 13.50
C HIS A 69 -21.49 12.23 13.53
N GLU A 70 -21.17 12.92 14.62
CA GLU A 70 -21.43 14.34 14.77
C GLU A 70 -20.14 15.12 14.57
N PHE A 71 -20.09 15.92 13.49
CA PHE A 71 -18.89 16.70 13.12
C PHE A 71 -19.09 18.21 13.31
N THR A 72 -20.23 18.65 13.84
CA THR A 72 -20.54 20.07 14.05
C THR A 72 -19.43 20.75 14.87
N ASP A 73 -18.98 21.91 14.41
CA ASP A 73 -17.92 22.71 15.01
C ASP A 73 -16.53 22.03 15.11
N LEU A 74 -16.37 20.86 14.53
CA LEU A 74 -15.06 20.22 14.42
C LEU A 74 -14.30 20.73 13.19
N ASN A 75 -13.00 21.02 13.37
CA ASN A 75 -12.15 21.20 12.21
C ASN A 75 -11.96 19.87 11.46
N LEU A 76 -11.51 19.95 10.19
CA LEU A 76 -11.41 18.77 9.33
C LEU A 76 -10.52 17.67 9.91
N VAL A 77 -9.40 18.01 10.57
CA VAL A 77 -8.50 17.02 11.18
C VAL A 77 -9.16 16.34 12.37
N GLN A 78 -9.90 17.06 13.20
CA GLN A 78 -10.64 16.50 14.33
C GLN A 78 -11.74 15.54 13.86
N ALA A 79 -12.51 15.95 12.84
CA ALA A 79 -13.52 15.11 12.24
C ALA A 79 -12.92 13.83 11.61
N LEU A 80 -11.80 13.96 10.89
CA LEU A 80 -11.07 12.82 10.34
C LEU A 80 -10.54 11.88 11.43
N ARG A 81 -10.02 12.42 12.54
CA ARG A 81 -9.57 11.60 13.68
C ARG A 81 -10.73 10.79 14.27
N GLN A 82 -11.89 11.40 14.47
CA GLN A 82 -13.07 10.73 14.98
C GLN A 82 -13.56 9.64 14.03
N PHE A 83 -13.63 9.94 12.74
CA PHE A 83 -14.09 8.99 11.72
C PHE A 83 -13.14 7.81 11.57
N LEU A 84 -11.85 8.07 11.37
CA LEU A 84 -10.83 7.04 11.15
C LEU A 84 -10.48 6.22 12.42
N TRP A 85 -10.94 6.66 13.59
CA TRP A 85 -10.84 5.86 14.82
C TRP A 85 -11.84 4.71 14.87
N SER A 86 -12.97 4.84 14.17
CA SER A 86 -14.09 3.88 14.24
C SER A 86 -13.83 2.58 13.47
N PHE A 87 -12.93 2.60 12.51
CA PHE A 87 -12.59 1.45 11.64
C PHE A 87 -11.18 1.64 11.06
N ARG A 88 -10.66 0.59 10.44
CA ARG A 88 -9.43 0.67 9.66
C ARG A 88 -9.78 0.84 8.17
N LEU A 89 -9.17 1.82 7.51
CA LEU A 89 -9.34 2.01 6.07
C LEU A 89 -8.89 0.75 5.31
N PRO A 90 -9.69 0.22 4.40
CA PRO A 90 -9.31 -0.93 3.56
C PRO A 90 -8.16 -0.55 2.62
N GLY A 91 -7.47 -1.55 2.06
CA GLY A 91 -6.39 -1.34 1.09
C GLY A 91 -6.87 -0.95 -0.31
N GLU A 92 -8.13 -1.24 -0.65
CA GLU A 92 -8.68 -1.01 -1.98
C GLU A 92 -9.11 0.45 -2.21
N ALA A 93 -8.51 1.09 -3.22
CA ALA A 93 -8.76 2.49 -3.53
C ALA A 93 -10.24 2.84 -3.77
N GLN A 94 -10.99 1.97 -4.43
CA GLN A 94 -12.41 2.19 -4.70
C GLN A 94 -13.26 2.12 -3.43
N LYS A 95 -12.88 1.31 -2.44
CA LYS A 95 -13.53 1.27 -1.13
C LYS A 95 -13.28 2.56 -0.38
N ILE A 96 -12.02 3.00 -0.35
CA ILE A 96 -11.64 4.26 0.31
C ILE A 96 -12.34 5.46 -0.35
N ASP A 97 -12.42 5.49 -1.69
CA ASP A 97 -13.13 6.56 -2.42
C ASP A 97 -14.57 6.73 -1.93
N ARG A 98 -15.33 5.62 -1.86
CA ARG A 98 -16.71 5.65 -1.37
C ARG A 98 -16.84 6.13 0.08
N MET A 99 -15.95 5.64 0.95
CA MET A 99 -15.96 6.00 2.36
C MET A 99 -15.60 7.47 2.58
N MET A 100 -14.60 7.98 1.86
CA MET A 100 -14.20 9.37 1.95
C MET A 100 -15.20 10.32 1.29
N GLU A 101 -15.92 9.87 0.27
CA GLU A 101 -17.02 10.64 -0.31
C GLU A 101 -18.16 10.79 0.69
N ALA A 102 -18.59 9.70 1.34
CA ALA A 102 -19.62 9.74 2.37
C ALA A 102 -19.20 10.63 3.56
N PHE A 103 -17.94 10.52 4.01
CA PHE A 103 -17.37 11.42 5.02
C PHE A 103 -17.46 12.90 4.61
N ALA A 104 -17.00 13.23 3.40
CA ALA A 104 -16.99 14.63 2.93
C ALA A 104 -18.40 15.21 2.84
N GLN A 105 -19.38 14.41 2.37
CA GLN A 105 -20.80 14.82 2.35
C GLN A 105 -21.32 15.12 3.76
N ARG A 106 -21.09 14.22 4.71
CA ARG A 106 -21.52 14.41 6.11
C ARG A 106 -20.84 15.60 6.77
N TYR A 107 -19.52 15.75 6.58
CA TYR A 107 -18.78 16.88 7.13
C TYR A 107 -19.33 18.22 6.65
N CYS A 108 -19.59 18.36 5.35
CA CYS A 108 -20.15 19.57 4.78
C CYS A 108 -21.59 19.85 5.25
N LEU A 109 -22.38 18.81 5.50
CA LEU A 109 -23.72 18.95 6.10
C LEU A 109 -23.63 19.46 7.56
N CYS A 110 -22.69 18.94 8.36
CA CYS A 110 -22.48 19.39 9.74
C CYS A 110 -21.88 20.79 9.82
N ASN A 111 -21.09 21.20 8.83
CA ASN A 111 -20.33 22.46 8.82
C ASN A 111 -20.59 23.25 7.52
N PRO A 112 -21.82 23.78 7.34
CA PRO A 112 -22.15 24.53 6.14
C PRO A 112 -21.32 25.81 6.03
N GLY A 113 -20.82 26.11 4.84
CA GLY A 113 -20.04 27.32 4.57
C GLY A 113 -18.52 27.22 4.84
N VAL A 114 -18.02 26.12 5.39
CA VAL A 114 -16.56 25.90 5.53
C VAL A 114 -15.92 25.66 4.18
N PHE A 115 -16.55 24.89 3.33
CA PHE A 115 -16.13 24.63 1.95
C PHE A 115 -17.23 25.00 0.96
N GLN A 116 -16.84 25.43 -0.23
CA GLN A 116 -17.80 25.79 -1.28
C GLN A 116 -18.47 24.56 -1.90
N CYS A 117 -17.78 23.42 -1.93
CA CYS A 117 -18.35 22.17 -2.42
C CYS A 117 -17.76 20.95 -1.68
N THR A 118 -18.47 19.84 -1.76
CA THR A 118 -18.06 18.56 -1.16
C THR A 118 -16.75 18.03 -1.74
N ASP A 119 -16.49 18.29 -3.03
CA ASP A 119 -15.23 17.88 -3.67
C ASP A 119 -14.02 18.58 -3.04
N THR A 120 -14.16 19.83 -2.58
CA THR A 120 -13.11 20.53 -1.82
C THR A 120 -12.79 19.80 -0.52
N CYS A 121 -13.82 19.46 0.26
CA CYS A 121 -13.67 18.70 1.49
C CYS A 121 -13.00 17.34 1.22
N TYR A 122 -13.45 16.62 0.22
CA TYR A 122 -12.89 15.34 -0.20
C TYR A 122 -11.38 15.45 -0.55
N VAL A 123 -11.04 16.38 -1.45
CA VAL A 123 -9.64 16.57 -1.89
C VAL A 123 -8.74 16.96 -0.73
N LEU A 124 -9.20 17.85 0.14
CA LEU A 124 -8.43 18.30 1.29
C LEU A 124 -8.27 17.17 2.33
N SER A 125 -9.30 16.34 2.53
CA SER A 125 -9.23 15.18 3.42
C SER A 125 -8.13 14.21 2.99
N PHE A 126 -8.04 13.91 1.70
CA PHE A 126 -6.94 13.10 1.17
C PHE A 126 -5.58 13.79 1.30
N ALA A 127 -5.50 15.10 1.03
CA ALA A 127 -4.26 15.84 1.20
C ALA A 127 -3.75 15.78 2.65
N VAL A 128 -4.66 15.83 3.62
CA VAL A 128 -4.34 15.71 5.06
C VAL A 128 -3.90 14.29 5.42
N ILE A 129 -4.55 13.25 4.90
CA ILE A 129 -4.14 11.85 5.11
C ILE A 129 -2.74 11.60 4.52
N MET A 130 -2.49 12.10 3.31
CA MET A 130 -1.17 11.99 2.67
C MET A 130 -0.11 12.80 3.41
N LEU A 131 -0.46 13.97 3.93
CA LEU A 131 0.42 14.79 4.77
C LEU A 131 0.85 14.00 6.01
N ASN A 132 -0.10 13.34 6.68
CA ASN A 132 0.19 12.50 7.86
C ASN A 132 1.23 11.42 7.52
N THR A 133 1.03 10.70 6.42
CA THR A 133 1.98 9.68 5.95
C THR A 133 3.34 10.32 5.65
N SER A 134 3.38 11.45 4.95
CA SER A 134 4.62 12.11 4.56
C SER A 134 5.41 12.63 5.77
N LEU A 135 4.75 13.17 6.79
CA LEU A 135 5.40 13.74 7.97
C LEU A 135 5.88 12.67 8.96
N HIS A 136 5.14 11.59 9.12
CA HIS A 136 5.36 10.62 10.19
C HIS A 136 5.96 9.29 9.73
N ASN A 137 5.98 9.00 8.41
CA ASN A 137 6.69 7.83 7.91
C ASN A 137 8.21 8.09 7.93
N PRO A 138 8.98 7.28 8.69
CA PRO A 138 10.44 7.45 8.78
C PRO A 138 11.16 7.24 7.43
N ASN A 139 10.53 6.54 6.49
CA ASN A 139 11.10 6.26 5.16
C ASN A 139 10.96 7.46 4.19
N VAL A 140 10.15 8.45 4.51
CA VAL A 140 10.01 9.67 3.69
C VAL A 140 11.10 10.67 4.08
N ARG A 141 12.09 10.86 3.18
CA ARG A 141 13.23 11.75 3.41
C ARG A 141 12.89 13.23 3.20
N ASP A 142 12.09 13.53 2.18
CA ASP A 142 11.68 14.90 1.83
C ASP A 142 10.29 15.20 2.41
N LYS A 143 10.27 15.62 3.67
CA LYS A 143 9.02 15.96 4.35
C LYS A 143 8.53 17.33 3.86
N PRO A 144 7.24 17.45 3.46
CA PRO A 144 6.71 18.70 2.97
C PRO A 144 6.72 19.77 4.09
N SER A 145 7.08 21.02 3.74
CA SER A 145 6.90 22.16 4.62
C SER A 145 5.44 22.66 4.59
N ALA A 146 5.07 23.54 5.54
CA ALA A 146 3.75 24.15 5.57
C ALA A 146 3.46 24.94 4.28
N GLU A 147 4.46 25.68 3.75
CA GLU A 147 4.35 26.44 2.50
C GLU A 147 4.10 25.52 1.31
N ARG A 148 4.79 24.38 1.27
CA ARG A 148 4.58 23.38 0.21
C ARG A 148 3.19 22.77 0.30
N PHE A 149 2.71 22.46 1.51
CA PHE A 149 1.34 21.95 1.72
C PHE A 149 0.29 22.97 1.27
N VAL A 150 0.44 24.25 1.62
CA VAL A 150 -0.42 25.34 1.15
C VAL A 150 -0.41 25.43 -0.39
N ALA A 151 0.78 25.43 -1.00
CA ALA A 151 0.92 25.53 -2.46
C ALA A 151 0.29 24.34 -3.20
N MET A 152 0.35 23.13 -2.65
CA MET A 152 -0.26 21.92 -3.23
C MET A 152 -1.78 21.93 -3.21
N ASN A 153 -2.39 22.74 -2.34
CA ASN A 153 -3.84 22.85 -2.17
C ASN A 153 -4.43 24.13 -2.76
N ARG A 154 -3.70 24.83 -3.65
CA ARG A 154 -4.23 25.97 -4.39
C ARG A 154 -5.31 25.53 -5.38
N GLY A 155 -6.33 26.38 -5.55
CA GLY A 155 -7.38 26.21 -6.53
C GLY A 155 -8.37 25.06 -6.23
N ILE A 156 -8.31 24.45 -5.05
CA ILE A 156 -9.19 23.31 -4.71
C ILE A 156 -10.59 23.74 -4.24
N ASN A 157 -10.79 25.01 -3.89
CA ASN A 157 -12.06 25.51 -3.39
C ASN A 157 -12.90 26.07 -4.54
N ASP A 158 -13.44 25.20 -5.35
CA ASP A 158 -14.16 25.52 -6.58
C ASP A 158 -13.37 26.45 -7.52
N GLY A 159 -12.09 26.16 -7.65
CA GLY A 159 -11.12 26.94 -8.42
C GLY A 159 -10.56 28.17 -7.72
N GLY A 160 -11.02 28.50 -6.52
CA GLY A 160 -10.44 29.47 -5.59
C GLY A 160 -9.48 28.82 -4.60
N ASP A 161 -8.82 29.64 -3.80
CA ASP A 161 -7.94 29.19 -2.73
C ASP A 161 -8.71 29.10 -1.41
N LEU A 162 -8.32 28.15 -0.57
CA LEU A 162 -8.71 28.12 0.84
C LEU A 162 -7.90 29.16 1.64
N PRO A 163 -8.42 29.68 2.77
CA PRO A 163 -7.64 30.53 3.65
C PRO A 163 -6.33 29.86 4.06
N GLU A 164 -5.21 30.58 3.88
CA GLU A 164 -3.88 30.05 4.19
C GLU A 164 -3.76 29.65 5.66
N GLU A 165 -4.37 30.42 6.56
CA GLU A 165 -4.40 30.13 7.97
C GLU A 165 -5.06 28.77 8.27
N LEU A 166 -6.17 28.45 7.60
CA LEU A 166 -6.83 27.14 7.73
C LEU A 166 -5.87 26.01 7.34
N LEU A 167 -5.19 26.13 6.20
CA LEU A 167 -4.26 25.10 5.73
C LEU A 167 -3.04 24.95 6.65
N ARG A 168 -2.51 26.06 7.19
CA ARG A 168 -1.43 26.04 8.18
C ARG A 168 -1.87 25.37 9.48
N ASN A 169 -3.06 25.67 9.97
CA ASN A 169 -3.61 25.05 11.17
C ASN A 169 -3.80 23.54 11.02
N LEU A 170 -4.28 23.08 9.84
CA LEU A 170 -4.36 21.64 9.52
C LEU A 170 -2.98 20.98 9.49
N TYR A 171 -1.99 21.64 8.85
CA TYR A 171 -0.61 21.16 8.80
C TYR A 171 -0.02 21.01 10.21
N GLU A 172 -0.13 22.04 11.07
CA GLU A 172 0.40 22.01 12.43
C GLU A 172 -0.29 20.94 13.28
N SER A 173 -1.60 20.76 13.13
CA SER A 173 -2.35 19.72 13.83
C SER A 173 -1.84 18.31 13.47
N ILE A 174 -1.55 18.05 12.22
CA ILE A 174 -1.00 16.76 11.78
C ILE A 174 0.47 16.62 12.18
N ARG A 175 1.26 17.70 12.09
CA ARG A 175 2.67 17.70 12.50
C ARG A 175 2.84 17.38 13.99
N SER A 176 1.99 17.94 14.82
CA SER A 176 2.05 17.77 16.29
C SER A 176 1.53 16.41 16.73
N GLU A 177 0.49 15.90 16.11
CA GLU A 177 -0.12 14.63 16.46
C GLU A 177 -0.52 13.83 15.21
N PRO A 178 0.13 12.67 14.93
CA PRO A 178 -0.25 11.81 13.82
C PRO A 178 -1.65 11.22 14.01
N PHE A 179 -2.27 10.76 12.92
CA PHE A 179 -3.44 9.89 13.01
C PHE A 179 -3.06 8.60 13.74
N LYS A 180 -3.81 8.26 14.78
CA LYS A 180 -3.68 6.95 15.42
C LYS A 180 -4.34 5.91 14.52
N ILE A 181 -3.58 4.92 14.12
CA ILE A 181 -4.14 3.72 13.50
C ILE A 181 -4.78 2.93 14.63
N PRO A 182 -6.07 2.57 14.56
CA PRO A 182 -6.66 1.70 15.56
C PRO A 182 -5.85 0.40 15.63
N GLU A 183 -5.29 0.12 16.81
CA GLU A 183 -4.64 -1.16 17.04
C GLU A 183 -5.73 -2.25 16.98
N ASP A 184 -5.50 -3.29 16.18
CA ASP A 184 -6.25 -4.52 16.32
C ASP A 184 -5.85 -5.12 17.66
N ASP A 185 -6.79 -5.31 18.57
CA ASP A 185 -6.61 -5.89 19.92
C ASP A 185 -6.10 -7.33 19.92
N GLY A 186 -5.80 -7.84 18.79
CA GLY A 186 -5.38 -9.20 18.59
C GLY A 186 -4.20 -9.24 17.65
N ASN A 187 -3.15 -9.59 18.10
CA ASN A 187 -2.22 -10.65 17.74
C ASN A 187 -2.57 -11.49 16.50
N ASP A 188 -3.33 -10.93 15.54
CA ASP A 188 -3.93 -11.72 14.49
C ASP A 188 -3.40 -11.33 13.12
N LEU A 189 -2.08 -11.61 12.92
CA LEU A 189 -1.54 -11.86 11.58
C LEU A 189 -2.37 -12.92 10.84
N THR A 190 -3.14 -13.75 11.57
CA THR A 190 -4.05 -14.73 10.98
C THR A 190 -5.15 -14.04 10.18
N HIS A 191 -5.66 -12.87 10.61
CA HIS A 191 -6.74 -12.18 9.90
C HIS A 191 -6.31 -11.67 8.53
N THR A 192 -5.08 -11.15 8.41
CA THR A 192 -4.49 -10.71 7.14
C THR A 192 -4.40 -11.85 6.12
N PHE A 193 -4.34 -13.11 6.59
CA PHE A 193 -4.14 -14.28 5.73
C PHE A 193 -5.38 -15.17 5.58
N PHE A 194 -6.51 -14.83 6.22
CA PHE A 194 -7.72 -15.66 6.17
C PHE A 194 -8.49 -15.59 4.84
N ASN A 195 -8.33 -14.50 4.09
CA ASN A 195 -8.99 -14.31 2.81
C ASN A 195 -8.01 -13.71 1.78
N PRO A 196 -6.96 -14.45 1.42
CA PRO A 196 -5.99 -13.93 0.46
C PRO A 196 -6.59 -13.81 -0.95
N ASP A 197 -6.19 -12.79 -1.68
CA ASP A 197 -6.51 -12.65 -3.11
C ASP A 197 -5.99 -13.86 -3.90
N ARG A 198 -4.82 -14.36 -3.49
CA ARG A 198 -4.22 -15.58 -4.02
C ARG A 198 -3.17 -16.14 -3.07
N GLU A 199 -3.06 -17.49 -3.01
CA GLU A 199 -1.99 -18.17 -2.31
C GLU A 199 -1.47 -19.38 -3.09
N GLY A 200 -0.25 -19.81 -2.83
CA GLY A 200 0.34 -20.97 -3.48
C GLY A 200 1.86 -21.10 -3.38
N TRP A 201 2.33 -22.29 -3.72
CA TRP A 201 3.76 -22.58 -3.79
C TRP A 201 4.39 -22.03 -5.07
N LEU A 202 5.43 -21.22 -4.91
CA LEU A 202 6.24 -20.68 -6.00
C LEU A 202 7.73 -20.89 -5.69
N LEU A 203 8.56 -20.78 -6.73
CA LEU A 203 10.01 -20.75 -6.59
C LEU A 203 10.49 -19.31 -6.68
N LYS A 204 11.22 -18.85 -5.66
CA LYS A 204 11.83 -17.51 -5.60
C LYS A 204 13.33 -17.63 -5.82
N LEU A 205 13.88 -16.84 -6.74
CA LEU A 205 15.31 -16.75 -6.94
C LEU A 205 15.93 -15.94 -5.80
N GLY A 206 16.80 -16.58 -5.01
CA GLY A 206 17.57 -15.96 -3.93
C GLY A 206 18.94 -15.48 -4.41
N GLY A 207 19.48 -14.43 -3.80
CA GLY A 207 20.81 -13.89 -4.06
C GLY A 207 20.83 -12.38 -4.25
N ARG A 208 21.93 -11.71 -3.87
CA ARG A 208 22.15 -10.29 -4.15
C ARG A 208 22.29 -10.08 -5.65
N CYS A 209 21.60 -9.10 -6.23
CA CYS A 209 22.03 -8.53 -7.49
C CYS A 209 23.36 -7.82 -7.25
N PRO A 210 24.43 -8.07 -8.04
CA PRO A 210 25.58 -7.20 -7.99
C PRO A 210 25.13 -5.78 -8.41
N PRO A 211 25.76 -4.74 -7.86
CA PRO A 211 25.54 -3.38 -8.35
C PRO A 211 25.84 -3.35 -9.86
N PRO A 212 25.18 -2.48 -10.62
CA PRO A 212 25.50 -2.31 -12.04
C PRO A 212 27.01 -2.06 -12.16
N PHE A 213 27.65 -2.82 -13.02
CA PHE A 213 29.07 -2.67 -13.31
C PHE A 213 29.36 -1.24 -13.75
N THR A 214 29.86 -0.42 -12.85
CA THR A 214 30.67 0.72 -13.20
C THR A 214 32.03 0.14 -13.54
N HIS A 215 32.26 -0.14 -14.83
CA HIS A 215 33.62 -0.37 -15.29
C HIS A 215 34.35 0.96 -15.15
N PRO A 216 35.40 1.07 -14.34
CA PRO A 216 36.39 2.12 -14.57
C PRO A 216 37.01 1.81 -15.93
N LEU A 217 37.01 2.79 -16.81
CA LEU A 217 37.77 2.72 -18.05
C LEU A 217 39.20 2.31 -17.69
N PRO A 218 39.81 1.37 -18.39
CA PRO A 218 41.22 1.07 -18.19
C PRO A 218 42.03 2.33 -18.44
N PRO A 219 43.05 2.62 -17.64
CA PRO A 219 43.92 3.74 -17.87
C PRO A 219 44.60 3.62 -19.25
N PRO A 220 44.86 4.73 -19.96
CA PRO A 220 45.50 4.68 -21.25
C PRO A 220 46.88 4.03 -21.12
N ILE A 221 47.12 3.06 -21.97
CA ILE A 221 48.40 2.34 -22.04
C ILE A 221 49.49 3.35 -22.46
N PRO A 222 50.57 3.54 -21.69
CA PRO A 222 51.69 4.33 -22.17
C PRO A 222 52.41 3.56 -23.26
N LEU A 223 52.56 4.20 -24.43
CA LEU A 223 53.49 3.78 -25.48
C LEU A 223 54.91 3.95 -24.97
N TRP A 224 55.50 2.85 -24.48
CA TRP A 224 56.94 2.84 -24.29
C TRP A 224 57.51 1.50 -24.77
N ASN A 225 58.35 1.59 -25.81
CA ASN A 225 59.23 0.53 -26.29
C ASN A 225 60.50 0.53 -25.48
N PRO A 226 60.99 -0.62 -25.02
CA PRO A 226 62.40 -0.79 -24.77
C PRO A 226 63.01 -1.93 -25.60
N PRO A 227 64.32 -1.82 -25.92
CA PRO A 227 65.00 -2.85 -26.69
C PRO A 227 65.53 -3.97 -25.81
N ASN A 228 65.56 -5.17 -26.44
CA ASN A 228 66.40 -6.33 -26.17
C ASN A 228 66.88 -6.64 -24.73
N VAL A 229 66.45 -7.75 -24.19
CA VAL A 229 67.31 -8.77 -23.56
C VAL A 229 66.70 -10.17 -23.69
N ALA A 230 67.51 -11.14 -24.04
CA ALA A 230 67.27 -12.53 -24.33
C ALA A 230 67.08 -13.43 -23.06
N PRO A 231 66.95 -14.75 -23.22
CA PRO A 231 65.88 -15.55 -22.60
C PRO A 231 66.40 -16.41 -21.44
N TRP A 232 65.63 -16.66 -20.41
CA TRP A 232 65.80 -17.84 -19.52
C TRP A 232 64.55 -18.22 -18.74
N GLY A 233 64.11 -19.46 -18.89
CA GLY A 233 63.35 -20.25 -17.92
C GLY A 233 61.83 -20.19 -18.05
N PRO A 234 61.10 -21.34 -17.97
CA PRO A 234 59.65 -21.34 -17.96
C PRO A 234 59.14 -20.84 -16.63
N PRO A 235 58.20 -19.92 -16.61
CA PRO A 235 57.57 -19.50 -15.37
C PRO A 235 56.64 -20.61 -14.87
N HIS A 236 56.80 -21.01 -13.64
CA HIS A 236 55.81 -21.75 -12.90
C HIS A 236 54.52 -20.92 -12.88
N THR A 237 53.57 -21.24 -13.75
CA THR A 237 52.24 -20.65 -13.73
C THR A 237 51.50 -21.24 -12.54
N SER A 238 51.50 -20.53 -11.44
CA SER A 238 50.48 -20.73 -10.40
C SER A 238 49.11 -20.47 -11.09
N PRO A 239 48.13 -21.33 -10.86
CA PRO A 239 46.79 -21.08 -11.40
C PRO A 239 46.26 -19.76 -10.87
N PRO A 240 45.54 -18.95 -11.68
CA PRO A 240 44.97 -17.72 -11.21
C PRO A 240 44.06 -17.98 -10.01
N PRO A 241 44.06 -17.08 -9.00
CA PRO A 241 43.16 -17.24 -7.86
C PRO A 241 41.72 -17.37 -8.36
N PRO A 242 40.92 -18.26 -7.78
CA PRO A 242 39.54 -18.42 -8.16
C PRO A 242 38.84 -17.05 -8.02
N PRO A 243 37.95 -16.69 -8.96
CA PRO A 243 37.23 -15.43 -8.89
C PRO A 243 36.49 -15.33 -7.53
N PRO A 244 36.43 -14.15 -6.91
CA PRO A 244 35.80 -13.99 -5.60
C PRO A 244 34.40 -14.58 -5.67
N GLY A 245 34.13 -15.56 -4.79
CA GLY A 245 32.96 -16.42 -4.82
C GLY A 245 31.67 -15.63 -4.82
N GLY A 246 31.12 -15.40 -5.99
CA GLY A 246 29.77 -14.91 -6.16
C GLY A 246 28.81 -15.94 -5.56
N ARG A 247 28.06 -15.56 -4.55
CA ARG A 247 27.01 -16.43 -3.98
C ARG A 247 26.11 -16.92 -5.11
N VAL A 248 26.13 -18.21 -5.36
CA VAL A 248 25.30 -18.84 -6.39
C VAL A 248 23.84 -18.51 -6.12
N LYS A 249 23.17 -17.87 -7.09
CA LYS A 249 21.74 -17.62 -7.01
C LYS A 249 21.00 -18.97 -7.04
N THR A 250 20.29 -19.30 -5.97
CA THR A 250 19.54 -20.55 -5.83
C THR A 250 18.04 -20.30 -5.83
N TRP A 251 17.29 -21.19 -6.47
CA TRP A 251 15.84 -21.20 -6.42
C TRP A 251 15.40 -21.82 -5.09
N LYS A 252 14.55 -21.10 -4.35
CA LYS A 252 13.98 -21.56 -3.08
C LYS A 252 12.47 -21.66 -3.21
N ARG A 253 11.92 -22.79 -2.80
CA ARG A 253 10.46 -22.98 -2.73
C ARG A 253 9.93 -22.18 -1.54
N ARG A 254 8.89 -21.40 -1.75
CA ARG A 254 8.23 -20.55 -0.75
C ARG A 254 6.72 -20.59 -0.93
N TRP A 255 6.00 -20.55 0.17
CA TRP A 255 4.57 -20.33 0.16
C TRP A 255 4.32 -18.84 0.04
N PHE A 256 3.59 -18.44 -0.98
CA PHE A 256 3.26 -17.04 -1.22
C PHE A 256 1.80 -16.79 -0.91
N ILE A 257 1.52 -15.63 -0.31
CA ILE A 257 0.19 -15.11 -0.02
C ILE A 257 0.13 -13.68 -0.54
N LEU A 258 -0.82 -13.41 -1.41
CA LEU A 258 -1.15 -12.08 -1.93
C LEU A 258 -2.36 -11.56 -1.17
N THR A 259 -2.21 -10.46 -0.47
CA THR A 259 -3.29 -9.77 0.26
C THR A 259 -2.84 -8.35 0.62
N ASP A 260 -3.77 -7.43 0.77
CA ASP A 260 -3.52 -6.03 1.18
C ASP A 260 -2.43 -5.32 0.37
N ASN A 261 -2.42 -5.51 -0.96
CA ASN A 261 -1.42 -4.96 -1.88
C ASN A 261 0.03 -5.35 -1.53
N CYS A 262 0.21 -6.42 -0.80
CA CYS A 262 1.50 -6.99 -0.43
C CYS A 262 1.60 -8.44 -0.86
N LEU A 263 2.81 -8.86 -1.25
CA LEU A 263 3.13 -10.24 -1.52
C LEU A 263 4.02 -10.78 -0.38
N TYR A 264 3.43 -11.60 0.46
CA TYR A 264 4.10 -12.26 1.58
C TYR A 264 4.70 -13.59 1.11
N TYR A 265 5.83 -14.00 1.68
CA TYR A 265 6.34 -15.34 1.43
C TYR A 265 6.87 -15.99 2.70
N PHE A 266 6.58 -17.29 2.84
CA PHE A 266 6.88 -18.12 4.00
C PHE A 266 7.77 -19.29 3.58
N GLU A 267 8.46 -19.90 4.55
CA GLU A 267 9.23 -21.13 4.31
C GLU A 267 8.28 -22.34 4.27
N TYR A 268 7.35 -22.39 5.21
CA TYR A 268 6.32 -23.41 5.35
C TYR A 268 4.92 -22.77 5.47
N THR A 269 3.88 -23.53 5.13
CA THR A 269 2.48 -23.09 5.29
C THR A 269 2.05 -22.95 6.75
N THR A 270 2.81 -23.53 7.69
CA THR A 270 2.57 -23.47 9.13
C THR A 270 3.32 -22.36 9.84
N ASP A 271 4.17 -21.62 9.13
CA ASP A 271 4.91 -20.51 9.72
C ASP A 271 3.95 -19.39 10.14
N LYS A 272 4.10 -18.91 11.37
CA LYS A 272 3.30 -17.78 11.89
C LYS A 272 3.75 -16.44 11.36
N GLU A 273 5.01 -16.31 10.99
CA GLU A 273 5.62 -15.07 10.51
C GLU A 273 6.18 -15.23 9.10
N PRO A 274 6.00 -14.24 8.23
CA PRO A 274 6.55 -14.27 6.88
C PRO A 274 8.09 -14.17 6.92
N ARG A 275 8.74 -14.90 6.03
CA ARG A 275 10.17 -14.73 5.72
C ARG A 275 10.46 -13.45 4.96
N GLY A 276 9.45 -12.85 4.39
CA GLY A 276 9.56 -11.52 3.80
C GLY A 276 8.25 -11.02 3.24
N ILE A 277 8.22 -9.70 3.09
CA ILE A 277 7.08 -8.92 2.64
C ILE A 277 7.55 -8.05 1.49
N ILE A 278 6.84 -8.09 0.38
CA ILE A 278 7.07 -7.29 -0.81
C ILE A 278 5.84 -6.41 -1.02
N PRO A 279 5.86 -5.14 -0.60
CA PRO A 279 4.80 -4.19 -0.97
C PRO A 279 4.78 -4.01 -2.48
N LEU A 280 3.60 -4.06 -3.09
CA LEU A 280 3.43 -4.00 -4.55
C LEU A 280 3.28 -2.57 -5.06
N GLU A 281 3.20 -1.60 -4.17
CA GLU A 281 3.12 -0.18 -4.51
C GLU A 281 4.27 0.24 -5.43
N ASN A 282 3.94 0.87 -6.55
CA ASN A 282 4.90 1.34 -7.56
C ASN A 282 5.75 0.23 -8.21
N LEU A 283 5.37 -1.02 -8.08
CA LEU A 283 5.98 -2.12 -8.83
C LEU A 283 5.25 -2.35 -10.15
N SER A 284 5.93 -3.01 -11.06
CA SER A 284 5.36 -3.58 -12.27
C SER A 284 5.73 -5.05 -12.36
N ILE A 285 4.92 -5.80 -13.10
CA ILE A 285 5.15 -7.21 -13.34
C ILE A 285 5.36 -7.46 -14.83
N ARG A 286 6.29 -8.33 -15.16
CA ARG A 286 6.53 -8.80 -16.55
C ARG A 286 6.81 -10.28 -16.58
N GLU A 287 6.41 -10.91 -17.66
CA GLU A 287 6.83 -12.26 -18.01
C GLU A 287 8.30 -12.27 -18.45
N VAL A 288 9.05 -13.29 -18.04
CA VAL A 288 10.47 -13.44 -18.40
C VAL A 288 10.78 -14.92 -18.64
N GLU A 289 11.72 -15.16 -19.54
CA GLU A 289 12.31 -16.49 -19.70
C GLU A 289 13.54 -16.67 -18.82
N ASP A 290 13.67 -17.82 -18.20
CA ASP A 290 14.87 -18.21 -17.45
C ASP A 290 15.31 -19.61 -17.92
N PRO A 291 16.57 -19.79 -18.34
CA PRO A 291 17.04 -21.07 -18.88
C PRO A 291 17.04 -22.21 -17.85
N ARG A 292 16.93 -21.89 -16.57
CA ARG A 292 16.97 -22.88 -15.46
C ARG A 292 15.59 -23.20 -14.92
N LYS A 293 14.58 -22.36 -15.18
CA LYS A 293 13.21 -22.53 -14.65
C LYS A 293 12.18 -22.02 -15.65
N PRO A 294 11.14 -22.81 -15.94
CA PRO A 294 10.04 -22.38 -16.79
C PRO A 294 9.07 -21.45 -16.01
N HIS A 295 8.14 -20.86 -16.73
CA HIS A 295 7.00 -20.12 -16.18
C HIS A 295 7.40 -19.00 -15.20
N CYS A 296 8.40 -18.19 -15.59
CA CYS A 296 8.94 -17.13 -14.78
C CYS A 296 8.26 -15.78 -15.04
N PHE A 297 8.19 -14.99 -13.97
CA PHE A 297 7.83 -13.59 -14.02
C PHE A 297 8.70 -12.78 -13.07
N GLU A 298 8.75 -11.47 -13.26
CA GLU A 298 9.54 -10.54 -12.44
C GLU A 298 8.70 -9.39 -11.94
N LEU A 299 8.91 -9.05 -10.66
CA LEU A 299 8.50 -7.78 -10.08
C LEU A 299 9.67 -6.80 -10.16
N TYR A 300 9.43 -5.59 -10.65
CA TYR A 300 10.46 -4.56 -10.84
C TYR A 300 9.88 -3.16 -10.69
N ILE A 301 10.72 -2.16 -10.49
CA ILE A 301 10.33 -0.74 -10.47
C ILE A 301 10.43 -0.20 -11.90
N PRO A 302 9.32 0.25 -12.53
CA PRO A 302 9.39 0.89 -13.84
C PRO A 302 10.18 2.20 -13.75
N ASN A 303 10.85 2.58 -14.85
CA ASN A 303 11.60 3.85 -14.99
C ASN A 303 12.80 4.05 -14.06
N ASN A 304 13.18 3.08 -13.22
CA ASN A 304 14.26 3.24 -12.25
C ASN A 304 15.17 2.00 -12.23
N LYS A 305 15.99 1.84 -13.27
CA LYS A 305 16.95 0.74 -13.37
C LYS A 305 18.00 0.86 -12.26
N GLY A 306 17.96 -0.07 -11.30
CA GLY A 306 18.94 -0.16 -10.21
C GLY A 306 18.43 0.26 -8.84
N GLN A 307 17.23 0.78 -8.71
CA GLN A 307 16.62 1.05 -7.42
C GLN A 307 16.21 -0.25 -6.73
N LEU A 308 16.47 -0.34 -5.44
CA LEU A 308 16.04 -1.46 -4.61
C LEU A 308 14.54 -1.41 -4.39
N ILE A 309 13.89 -2.56 -4.54
CA ILE A 309 12.48 -2.71 -4.15
C ILE A 309 12.40 -2.61 -2.62
N LYS A 310 11.54 -1.73 -2.13
CA LYS A 310 11.24 -1.62 -0.70
C LYS A 310 10.54 -2.91 -0.25
N ALA A 311 11.28 -3.76 0.40
CA ALA A 311 10.80 -5.04 0.91
C ALA A 311 11.47 -5.33 2.25
N CYS A 312 10.83 -6.14 3.09
CA CYS A 312 11.43 -6.61 4.33
C CYS A 312 11.70 -8.11 4.24
N LYS A 313 12.71 -8.58 4.92
CA LYS A 313 12.95 -10.00 5.14
C LYS A 313 13.36 -10.27 6.58
N THR A 314 12.96 -11.41 7.12
CA THR A 314 13.40 -11.90 8.41
C THR A 314 14.63 -12.77 8.20
N GLU A 315 15.73 -12.46 8.87
CA GLU A 315 16.96 -13.27 8.88
C GLU A 315 16.82 -14.47 9.82
N ALA A 316 17.82 -15.37 9.81
CA ALA A 316 17.78 -16.59 10.62
C ALA A 316 17.77 -16.33 12.14
N ASP A 317 18.26 -15.18 12.56
CA ASP A 317 18.29 -14.71 13.96
C ASP A 317 17.02 -13.94 14.38
N GLY A 318 15.98 -13.92 13.53
CA GLY A 318 14.70 -13.25 13.79
C GLY A 318 14.71 -11.74 13.52
N ARG A 319 15.85 -11.14 13.13
CA ARG A 319 15.88 -9.71 12.80
C ARG A 319 15.23 -9.41 11.47
N VAL A 320 14.38 -8.38 11.44
CA VAL A 320 13.80 -7.85 10.21
C VAL A 320 14.79 -6.86 9.59
N VAL A 321 15.17 -7.11 8.35
CA VAL A 321 16.09 -6.27 7.58
C VAL A 321 15.47 -5.89 6.24
N GLU A 322 15.90 -4.77 5.68
CA GLU A 322 15.48 -4.35 4.35
C GLU A 322 15.93 -5.34 3.28
N GLY A 323 15.06 -5.57 2.30
CA GLY A 323 15.36 -6.34 1.10
C GLY A 323 16.43 -5.63 0.25
N ASN A 324 17.26 -6.41 -0.43
CA ASN A 324 18.32 -5.91 -1.29
C ASN A 324 18.15 -6.36 -2.75
N HIS A 325 16.91 -6.47 -3.19
CA HIS A 325 16.57 -6.88 -4.55
C HIS A 325 16.15 -5.69 -5.40
N VAL A 326 16.74 -5.58 -6.59
CA VAL A 326 16.27 -4.67 -7.66
C VAL A 326 15.11 -5.31 -8.42
N VAL A 327 15.08 -6.65 -8.45
CA VAL A 327 14.10 -7.46 -9.15
C VAL A 327 13.81 -8.71 -8.33
N TYR A 328 12.55 -9.06 -8.16
CA TYR A 328 12.13 -10.36 -7.67
C TYR A 328 11.75 -11.26 -8.82
N ARG A 329 12.56 -12.30 -9.08
CA ARG A 329 12.25 -13.33 -10.08
C ARG A 329 11.59 -14.51 -9.41
N ILE A 330 10.45 -14.92 -9.94
CA ILE A 330 9.56 -15.95 -9.40
C ILE A 330 9.17 -16.89 -10.52
N SER A 331 9.12 -18.20 -10.24
CA SER A 331 8.68 -19.23 -11.18
C SER A 331 7.48 -19.97 -10.61
N ALA A 332 6.43 -20.11 -11.39
CA ALA A 332 5.24 -20.88 -11.06
C ALA A 332 5.38 -22.34 -11.50
N PRO A 333 4.62 -23.28 -10.91
CA PRO A 333 4.64 -24.68 -11.28
C PRO A 333 4.16 -24.95 -12.72
N THR A 334 3.14 -24.22 -13.18
CA THR A 334 2.57 -24.34 -14.52
C THR A 334 2.39 -22.98 -15.19
N ARG A 335 2.14 -22.98 -16.50
CA ARG A 335 1.87 -21.76 -17.26
C ARG A 335 0.58 -21.09 -16.79
N GLU A 336 -0.46 -21.87 -16.58
CA GLU A 336 -1.77 -21.38 -16.12
C GLU A 336 -1.63 -20.68 -14.77
N GLN A 337 -0.93 -21.31 -13.82
CA GLN A 337 -0.66 -20.68 -12.51
C GLN A 337 0.18 -19.41 -12.63
N LYS A 338 1.17 -19.38 -13.54
CA LYS A 338 1.93 -18.14 -13.81
C LYS A 338 1.00 -17.01 -14.27
N ASP A 339 0.14 -17.31 -15.27
CA ASP A 339 -0.77 -16.33 -15.86
C ASP A 339 -1.78 -15.81 -14.83
N GLU A 340 -2.29 -16.69 -13.97
CA GLU A 340 -3.17 -16.34 -12.87
C GLU A 340 -2.47 -15.48 -11.80
N TRP A 341 -1.21 -15.80 -11.44
CA TRP A 341 -0.44 -14.97 -10.53
C TRP A 341 -0.14 -13.59 -11.10
N ILE A 342 0.24 -13.51 -12.37
CA ILE A 342 0.46 -12.23 -13.06
C ILE A 342 -0.81 -11.39 -13.02
N LYS A 343 -1.96 -11.98 -13.34
CA LYS A 343 -3.26 -11.28 -13.33
C LYS A 343 -3.64 -10.80 -11.93
N ALA A 344 -3.48 -11.64 -10.90
CA ALA A 344 -3.79 -11.27 -9.52
C ALA A 344 -2.86 -10.14 -9.01
N ILE A 345 -1.54 -10.25 -9.28
CA ILE A 345 -0.60 -9.22 -8.89
C ILE A 345 -0.83 -7.92 -9.68
N GLN A 346 -1.15 -7.97 -10.97
CA GLN A 346 -1.51 -6.78 -11.75
C GLN A 346 -2.73 -6.05 -11.18
N ALA A 347 -3.71 -6.80 -10.69
CA ALA A 347 -4.87 -6.21 -10.03
C ALA A 347 -4.52 -5.56 -8.68
N ALA A 348 -3.54 -6.12 -7.96
CA ALA A 348 -3.06 -5.63 -6.67
C ALA A 348 -1.98 -4.53 -6.80
N VAL A 349 -1.30 -4.44 -7.94
CA VAL A 349 -0.38 -3.34 -8.25
C VAL A 349 -1.19 -2.08 -8.50
N SER A 350 -1.39 -1.30 -7.46
CA SER A 350 -1.95 0.03 -7.63
C SER A 350 -0.85 0.98 -8.11
N VAL A 351 -0.93 1.41 -9.35
CA VAL A 351 -0.33 2.67 -9.79
C VAL A 351 -1.16 3.74 -9.10
N ASP A 352 -0.71 4.19 -7.97
CA ASP A 352 -1.32 5.15 -7.04
C ASP A 352 -2.75 5.62 -7.44
N PRO A 353 -3.79 4.76 -7.23
CA PRO A 353 -5.14 5.09 -7.67
C PRO A 353 -5.68 6.32 -6.93
N PHE A 354 -5.06 6.67 -5.79
CA PHE A 354 -5.36 7.89 -5.06
C PHE A 354 -4.98 9.14 -5.84
N TYR A 355 -3.78 9.18 -6.46
CA TYR A 355 -3.37 10.31 -7.27
C TYR A 355 -4.25 10.47 -8.52
N GLU A 356 -4.65 9.37 -9.14
CA GLU A 356 -5.56 9.42 -10.29
C GLU A 356 -6.96 9.90 -9.89
N MET A 357 -7.51 9.40 -8.78
CA MET A 357 -8.80 9.86 -8.26
C MET A 357 -8.76 11.34 -7.86
N LEU A 358 -7.71 11.75 -7.13
CA LEU A 358 -7.50 13.16 -6.77
C LEU A 358 -7.32 14.05 -8.01
N ALA A 359 -6.54 13.61 -9.00
CA ALA A 359 -6.35 14.36 -10.24
C ALA A 359 -7.64 14.48 -11.03
N ALA A 360 -8.45 13.43 -11.10
CA ALA A 360 -9.76 13.45 -11.76
C ALA A 360 -10.74 14.42 -11.06
N ARG A 361 -10.76 14.45 -9.71
CA ARG A 361 -11.61 15.40 -8.96
C ARG A 361 -11.10 16.84 -9.07
N LYS A 362 -9.78 17.06 -8.96
CA LYS A 362 -9.20 18.39 -9.21
C LYS A 362 -9.48 18.89 -10.62
N LYS A 363 -9.47 18.00 -11.62
CA LYS A 363 -9.84 18.34 -13.00
C LYS A 363 -11.33 18.72 -13.11
N ARG A 364 -12.24 18.04 -12.42
CA ARG A 364 -13.68 18.40 -12.37
C ARG A 364 -13.89 19.81 -11.80
N ILE A 365 -13.24 20.13 -10.69
CA ILE A 365 -13.27 21.48 -10.08
C ILE A 365 -12.78 22.52 -11.09
N SER A 366 -11.68 22.26 -11.81
CA SER A 366 -11.10 23.18 -12.80
C SER A 366 -11.98 23.39 -14.04
N VAL A 367 -12.75 22.36 -14.45
CA VAL A 367 -13.63 22.42 -15.64
C VAL A 367 -14.91 23.19 -15.34
N LYS A 368 -15.50 23.04 -14.15
CA LYS A 368 -16.68 23.84 -13.73
C LYS A 368 -16.40 25.34 -13.85
N LYS A 369 -15.24 25.78 -13.36
CA LYS A 369 -14.83 27.19 -13.44
C LYS A 369 -14.76 27.73 -14.86
N LYS A 370 -14.37 26.89 -15.86
CA LYS A 370 -14.30 27.34 -17.28
C LYS A 370 -15.66 27.46 -17.95
N GLN A 371 -16.67 26.76 -17.43
CA GLN A 371 -18.04 26.80 -17.98
C GLN A 371 -18.90 27.95 -17.37
N GLU A 372 -18.50 28.46 -16.20
CA GLU A 372 -19.19 29.53 -15.49
C GLU A 372 -18.59 30.93 -15.74
N GLN A 373 -17.51 31.05 -16.52
CA GLN A 373 -17.00 32.34 -17.00
C GLN A 373 -17.66 32.65 -18.34
N PRO A 374 -18.51 33.70 -18.42
CA PRO A 374 -19.19 34.13 -19.64
C PRO A 374 -18.23 34.62 -20.72
#